data_1bc1bc26854eeb560d453be6c7ae7984
#
_entry.id   1bc1bc26854eeb560d453be6c7ae7984
#
_cell.length_a   1.000
_cell.length_b   1.000
_cell.length_c   1.000
_cell.angle_alpha   90.00
_cell.angle_beta   90.00
_cell.angle_gamma   90.00
#
_symmetry.space_group_name_H-M   'P 1'
#
loop_
_entity.id
_entity.type
_entity.pdbx_description
1 polymer ?
#
loop_
_entity_poly.entity_id
_entity_poly.type
_entity_poly.pdbx_seq_one_letter_code
_entity_poly.pdbx_strand_id
1 'polypeptide(L)'
;MPYGEDGTFYLYHQRDTRNPGPFGEPFGWALATTKDFVNYKDFGESLERGGDEEVDQYVYAGTVFKVGDKYHALYTGCNRDKVKARLMKQVLLHATSDDAVKWEKNIAETLLPPQEGYDDRNWRDPFVLWDEENEEYMLILGTRVGEDKRLMTGRLVKFTSKDLDTWEFQGDWWNPGLYTMFEMPDLFKMGDWWYLVFSEYSDGNKTRYRMSRSI
;
A
#
# COMPACT_ATOMS: atom_id res chain seq x y z
N MET A 1 -2.56 2.13 8.13
CA MET A 1 -2.78 3.08 7.03
C MET A 1 -3.69 4.18 7.55
N PRO A 2 -3.17 5.37 7.83
CA PRO A 2 -3.96 6.48 8.37
C PRO A 2 -4.67 7.24 7.24
N TYR A 3 -5.86 7.73 7.53
CA TYR A 3 -6.58 8.73 6.75
C TYR A 3 -7.17 9.77 7.70
N GLY A 4 -7.18 11.03 7.35
CA GLY A 4 -7.68 12.12 8.18
C GLY A 4 -8.69 12.97 7.46
N GLU A 5 -9.87 13.22 8.08
CA GLU A 5 -10.92 14.09 7.57
C GLU A 5 -11.67 14.77 8.73
N ASP A 6 -11.89 16.06 8.64
CA ASP A 6 -12.67 16.86 9.61
C ASP A 6 -12.28 16.62 11.08
N GLY A 7 -10.97 16.56 11.34
CA GLY A 7 -10.44 16.34 12.67
C GLY A 7 -10.65 14.92 13.22
N THR A 8 -11.08 13.98 12.38
CA THR A 8 -11.16 12.56 12.70
C THR A 8 -10.06 11.81 11.97
N PHE A 9 -9.32 10.98 12.68
CA PHE A 9 -8.30 10.10 12.13
C PHE A 9 -8.85 8.68 12.06
N TYR A 10 -8.83 8.12 10.86
CA TYR A 10 -9.18 6.74 10.56
C TYR A 10 -7.90 5.93 10.52
N LEU A 11 -7.77 4.98 11.42
CA LEU A 11 -6.56 4.18 11.60
C LEU A 11 -6.85 2.73 11.19
N TYR A 12 -6.62 2.45 9.91
CA TYR A 12 -6.73 1.08 9.41
C TYR A 12 -5.48 0.29 9.82
N HIS A 13 -5.69 -0.91 10.29
CA HIS A 13 -4.60 -1.79 10.70
C HIS A 13 -4.91 -3.25 10.38
N GLN A 14 -3.87 -4.00 10.13
CA GLN A 14 -3.97 -5.45 9.99
C GLN A 14 -4.34 -6.05 11.34
N ARG A 15 -5.32 -6.93 11.34
CA ARG A 15 -5.80 -7.55 12.57
C ARG A 15 -5.52 -9.05 12.55
N ASP A 16 -4.47 -9.43 13.23
CA ASP A 16 -4.22 -10.82 13.58
C ASP A 16 -4.62 -11.05 15.04
N THR A 17 -5.69 -11.78 15.24
CA THR A 17 -6.31 -11.87 16.57
C THR A 17 -6.21 -13.24 17.22
N ARG A 18 -5.88 -14.28 16.50
CA ARG A 18 -6.13 -15.65 16.98
C ARG A 18 -4.94 -16.56 17.01
N ASN A 19 -3.96 -16.33 16.19
CA ASN A 19 -2.74 -17.13 16.14
C ASN A 19 -1.52 -16.21 16.02
N PRO A 20 -0.88 -15.86 17.14
CA PRO A 20 0.22 -14.90 17.19
C PRO A 20 1.54 -15.42 16.60
N GLY A 21 1.51 -16.36 15.69
CA GLY A 21 2.67 -16.77 14.91
C GLY A 21 3.24 -15.59 14.11
N PRO A 22 4.44 -15.71 13.52
CA PRO A 22 5.12 -14.58 12.87
C PRO A 22 4.36 -13.95 11.70
N PHE A 23 3.30 -14.59 11.26
CA PHE A 23 2.43 -14.06 10.20
C PHE A 23 0.94 -14.25 10.46
N GLY A 24 0.60 -14.85 11.59
CA GLY A 24 -0.77 -15.08 12.02
C GLY A 24 -1.67 -15.84 11.05
N GLU A 25 -2.96 -15.75 11.29
CA GLU A 25 -4.00 -16.22 10.37
C GLU A 25 -4.23 -15.19 9.26
N PRO A 26 -4.85 -15.58 8.13
CA PRO A 26 -5.29 -14.64 7.10
C PRO A 26 -6.14 -13.50 7.68
N PHE A 27 -5.88 -12.27 7.24
CA PHE A 27 -6.49 -11.07 7.80
C PHE A 27 -6.86 -10.04 6.74
N GLY A 28 -7.90 -9.26 7.06
CA GLY A 28 -8.24 -8.00 6.42
C GLY A 28 -7.72 -6.79 7.20
N TRP A 29 -8.28 -5.63 6.93
CA TRP A 29 -8.09 -4.45 7.75
C TRP A 29 -9.20 -4.30 8.78
N ALA A 30 -8.83 -4.01 10.02
CA ALA A 30 -9.71 -3.46 11.01
C ALA A 30 -9.58 -1.93 11.05
N LEU A 31 -10.58 -1.25 11.58
CA LEU A 31 -10.64 0.20 11.68
C LEU A 31 -10.86 0.64 13.13
N ALA A 32 -10.03 1.57 13.58
CA ALA A 32 -10.29 2.40 14.75
C ALA A 32 -10.27 3.88 14.34
N THR A 33 -11.12 4.69 14.95
CA THR A 33 -11.09 6.15 14.75
C THR A 33 -10.77 6.87 16.04
N THR A 34 -10.15 8.04 15.92
CA THR A 34 -9.83 8.92 17.05
C THR A 34 -9.83 10.39 16.61
N LYS A 35 -10.05 11.30 17.56
CA LYS A 35 -9.90 12.75 17.36
C LYS A 35 -8.75 13.35 18.15
N ASP A 36 -8.20 12.60 19.10
CA ASP A 36 -7.24 13.10 20.08
C ASP A 36 -6.07 12.13 20.36
N PHE A 37 -6.03 10.98 19.70
CA PHE A 37 -5.07 9.89 19.91
C PHE A 37 -5.02 9.33 21.35
N VAL A 38 -6.06 9.61 22.13
CA VAL A 38 -6.24 9.10 23.50
C VAL A 38 -7.49 8.23 23.58
N ASN A 39 -8.60 8.72 23.01
CA ASN A 39 -9.88 8.03 22.97
C ASN A 39 -10.11 7.45 21.58
N TYR A 40 -10.40 6.15 21.51
CA TYR A 40 -10.60 5.43 20.26
C TYR A 40 -11.99 4.81 20.19
N LYS A 41 -12.58 4.85 19.01
CA LYS A 41 -13.75 4.05 18.66
C LYS A 41 -13.31 2.91 17.75
N ASP A 42 -13.47 1.69 18.20
CA ASP A 42 -13.19 0.48 17.41
C ASP A 42 -14.42 0.09 16.59
N PHE A 43 -14.23 -0.15 15.30
CA PHE A 43 -15.26 -0.62 14.36
C PHE A 43 -15.10 -2.11 14.03
N GLY A 44 -14.02 -2.75 14.49
CA GLY A 44 -13.68 -4.11 14.12
C GLY A 44 -13.22 -4.22 12.67
N GLU A 45 -13.56 -5.32 12.00
CA GLU A 45 -13.19 -5.58 10.61
C GLU A 45 -13.90 -4.61 9.66
N SER A 46 -13.13 -4.00 8.77
CA SER A 46 -13.56 -2.96 7.84
C SER A 46 -13.37 -3.40 6.39
N LEU A 47 -12.14 -3.56 5.92
CA LEU A 47 -11.85 -4.16 4.62
C LEU A 47 -11.59 -5.66 4.84
N GLU A 48 -12.59 -6.48 4.54
CA GLU A 48 -12.54 -7.93 4.74
C GLU A 48 -11.47 -8.57 3.82
N ARG A 49 -10.85 -9.65 4.31
CA ARG A 49 -9.97 -10.48 3.47
C ARG A 49 -10.75 -11.26 2.41
N GLY A 50 -10.06 -11.76 1.41
CA GLY A 50 -10.60 -12.76 0.49
C GLY A 50 -10.62 -14.19 1.08
N GLY A 51 -11.21 -15.11 0.35
CA GLY A 51 -11.22 -16.54 0.67
C GLY A 51 -9.83 -17.18 0.54
N ASP A 52 -9.73 -18.44 0.93
CA ASP A 52 -8.44 -19.16 0.96
C ASP A 52 -7.85 -19.41 -0.44
N GLU A 53 -8.69 -19.37 -1.46
CA GLU A 53 -8.26 -19.50 -2.87
C GLU A 53 -8.04 -18.15 -3.57
N GLU A 54 -8.43 -17.04 -2.93
CA GLU A 54 -8.40 -15.70 -3.54
C GLU A 54 -7.03 -15.03 -3.38
N VAL A 55 -6.79 -14.03 -4.22
CA VAL A 55 -5.51 -13.33 -4.29
C VAL A 55 -5.24 -12.44 -3.08
N ASP A 56 -6.30 -11.97 -2.42
CA ASP A 56 -6.24 -11.15 -1.20
C ASP A 56 -6.65 -11.93 0.06
N GLN A 57 -6.28 -13.20 0.14
CA GLN A 57 -6.38 -13.99 1.37
C GLN A 57 -5.78 -13.22 2.57
N TYR A 58 -4.70 -12.49 2.34
CA TYR A 58 -4.13 -11.48 3.23
C TYR A 58 -4.24 -10.11 2.58
N VAL A 59 -4.80 -9.15 3.29
CA VAL A 59 -4.84 -7.74 2.90
C VAL A 59 -3.67 -7.03 3.58
N TYR A 60 -2.60 -6.79 2.84
CA TYR A 60 -1.42 -6.08 3.34
C TYR A 60 -1.61 -4.56 3.25
N ALA A 61 -0.52 -3.80 3.44
CA ALA A 61 -0.59 -2.35 3.49
C ALA A 61 -1.01 -1.71 2.16
N GLY A 62 -1.44 -0.46 2.27
CA GLY A 62 -1.90 0.35 1.17
C GLY A 62 -2.18 1.77 1.59
N THR A 63 -3.00 2.48 0.85
CA THR A 63 -3.40 3.85 1.12
C THR A 63 -4.91 4.01 1.07
N VAL A 64 -5.45 4.94 1.86
CA VAL A 64 -6.86 5.36 1.81
C VAL A 64 -6.89 6.85 1.52
N PHE A 65 -7.74 7.25 0.59
CA PHE A 65 -7.93 8.65 0.20
C PHE A 65 -9.37 8.87 -0.28
N LYS A 66 -9.76 10.13 -0.48
CA LYS A 66 -11.11 10.51 -0.91
C LYS A 66 -11.06 11.29 -2.20
N VAL A 67 -11.99 10.99 -3.11
CA VAL A 67 -12.19 11.72 -4.37
C VAL A 67 -13.69 12.01 -4.52
N GLY A 68 -14.05 13.28 -4.54
CA GLY A 68 -15.45 13.68 -4.47
C GLY A 68 -16.08 13.16 -3.19
N ASP A 69 -17.16 12.41 -3.31
CA ASP A 69 -17.89 11.81 -2.17
C ASP A 69 -17.52 10.35 -1.90
N LYS A 70 -16.55 9.78 -2.69
CA LYS A 70 -16.16 8.37 -2.60
C LYS A 70 -14.80 8.22 -1.90
N TYR A 71 -14.71 7.26 -1.01
CA TYR A 71 -13.43 6.81 -0.44
C TYR A 71 -12.87 5.69 -1.29
N HIS A 72 -11.56 5.70 -1.45
CA HIS A 72 -10.79 4.73 -2.21
C HIS A 72 -9.72 4.11 -1.32
N ALA A 73 -9.53 2.81 -1.44
CA ALA A 73 -8.42 2.08 -0.85
C ALA A 73 -7.67 1.34 -1.95
N LEU A 74 -6.40 1.69 -2.17
CA LEU A 74 -5.49 0.85 -2.93
C LEU A 74 -4.62 0.06 -1.96
N TYR A 75 -4.62 -1.25 -2.09
CA TYR A 75 -3.99 -2.14 -1.12
C TYR A 75 -3.28 -3.31 -1.79
N THR A 76 -2.43 -3.98 -1.03
CA THR A 76 -1.73 -5.17 -1.49
C THR A 76 -2.50 -6.42 -1.12
N GLY A 77 -2.89 -7.20 -2.12
CA GLY A 77 -3.41 -8.55 -1.97
C GLY A 77 -2.29 -9.59 -2.03
N CYS A 78 -2.35 -10.58 -1.15
CA CYS A 78 -1.40 -11.67 -1.11
C CYS A 78 -2.06 -12.98 -0.65
N ASN A 79 -2.04 -14.00 -1.50
CA ASN A 79 -2.24 -15.37 -1.06
C ASN A 79 -0.87 -15.98 -0.75
N ARG A 80 -0.50 -16.02 0.52
CA ARG A 80 0.88 -16.33 0.95
C ARG A 80 1.36 -17.68 0.49
N ASP A 81 0.52 -18.70 0.58
CA ASP A 81 0.91 -20.07 0.22
C ASP A 81 1.09 -20.19 -1.30
N LYS A 82 0.18 -19.59 -2.08
CA LYS A 82 0.26 -19.60 -3.54
C LYS A 82 1.39 -18.72 -4.08
N VAL A 83 1.66 -17.57 -3.44
CA VAL A 83 2.82 -16.73 -3.78
C VAL A 83 4.13 -17.47 -3.47
N LYS A 84 4.21 -18.16 -2.32
CA LYS A 84 5.38 -18.97 -1.97
C LYS A 84 5.57 -20.14 -2.94
N ALA A 85 4.49 -20.77 -3.36
CA ALA A 85 4.51 -21.84 -4.36
C ALA A 85 4.66 -21.36 -5.81
N ARG A 86 4.75 -20.04 -6.04
CA ARG A 86 4.81 -19.39 -7.38
C ARG A 86 3.57 -19.65 -8.25
N LEU A 87 2.43 -19.91 -7.63
CA LEU A 87 1.13 -20.08 -8.31
C LEU A 87 0.37 -18.74 -8.43
N MET A 88 0.71 -17.77 -7.59
CA MET A 88 0.20 -16.40 -7.62
C MET A 88 1.32 -15.40 -7.38
N LYS A 89 1.02 -14.11 -7.59
CA LYS A 89 1.90 -12.96 -7.34
C LYS A 89 1.28 -12.09 -6.26
N GLN A 90 2.09 -11.24 -5.60
CA GLN A 90 1.54 -10.09 -4.91
C GLN A 90 0.99 -9.12 -5.95
N VAL A 91 -0.16 -8.53 -5.69
CA VAL A 91 -0.83 -7.62 -6.62
C VAL A 91 -1.41 -6.44 -5.87
N LEU A 92 -1.60 -5.32 -6.57
CA LEU A 92 -2.38 -4.22 -6.02
C LEU A 92 -3.83 -4.37 -6.41
N LEU A 93 -4.70 -4.00 -5.51
CA LEU A 93 -6.16 -4.09 -5.64
C LEU A 93 -6.78 -2.76 -5.21
N HIS A 94 -7.99 -2.49 -5.72
CA HIS A 94 -8.76 -1.32 -5.42
C HIS A 94 -10.10 -1.70 -4.78
N ALA A 95 -10.47 -0.98 -3.75
CA ALA A 95 -11.79 -1.02 -3.14
C ALA A 95 -12.34 0.39 -2.96
N THR A 96 -13.65 0.53 -2.98
CA THR A 96 -14.34 1.81 -2.77
C THR A 96 -15.30 1.74 -1.58
N SER A 97 -15.63 2.89 -1.00
CA SER A 97 -16.54 2.99 0.13
C SER A 97 -17.31 4.32 0.11
N ASP A 98 -18.53 4.31 0.63
CA ASP A 98 -19.32 5.53 0.86
C ASP A 98 -19.12 6.09 2.27
N ASP A 99 -18.61 5.32 3.21
CA ASP A 99 -18.57 5.67 4.63
C ASP A 99 -17.15 5.48 5.28
N ALA A 100 -16.16 5.08 4.49
CA ALA A 100 -14.81 4.73 4.96
C ALA A 100 -14.78 3.57 5.99
N VAL A 101 -15.88 2.84 6.17
CA VAL A 101 -16.00 1.73 7.12
C VAL A 101 -16.22 0.41 6.39
N LYS A 102 -17.12 0.40 5.41
CA LYS A 102 -17.45 -0.78 4.61
C LYS A 102 -16.96 -0.61 3.19
N TRP A 103 -16.27 -1.60 2.68
CA TRP A 103 -15.59 -1.53 1.40
C TRP A 103 -16.18 -2.51 0.37
N GLU A 104 -16.36 -2.02 -0.84
CA GLU A 104 -16.71 -2.81 -2.01
C GLU A 104 -15.45 -3.06 -2.84
N LYS A 105 -15.12 -4.33 -3.08
CA LYS A 105 -13.93 -4.75 -3.84
C LYS A 105 -14.31 -5.05 -5.28
N ASN A 106 -13.53 -4.55 -6.22
CA ASN A 106 -13.63 -4.88 -7.63
C ASN A 106 -12.34 -5.54 -8.13
N ILE A 107 -12.04 -6.73 -7.62
CA ILE A 107 -10.77 -7.42 -7.84
C ILE A 107 -10.50 -7.69 -9.32
N ALA A 108 -11.54 -8.05 -10.10
CA ALA A 108 -11.38 -8.42 -11.50
C ALA A 108 -10.97 -7.23 -12.40
N GLU A 109 -11.42 -6.04 -12.07
CA GLU A 109 -11.23 -4.84 -12.90
C GLU A 109 -10.03 -3.99 -12.48
N THR A 110 -9.59 -4.12 -11.22
CA THR A 110 -8.60 -3.22 -10.62
C THR A 110 -7.27 -3.86 -10.25
N LEU A 111 -7.01 -5.05 -10.74
CA LEU A 111 -5.81 -5.80 -10.43
C LEU A 111 -4.60 -5.23 -11.17
N LEU A 112 -3.60 -4.71 -10.42
CA LEU A 112 -2.32 -4.26 -10.95
C LEU A 112 -1.21 -5.26 -10.59
N PRO A 113 -0.86 -6.16 -11.51
CA PRO A 113 0.17 -7.17 -11.27
C PRO A 113 1.58 -6.58 -11.38
N PRO A 114 2.60 -7.29 -10.85
CA PRO A 114 3.98 -6.97 -11.08
C PRO A 114 4.32 -6.90 -12.56
N GLN A 115 5.10 -5.89 -12.92
CA GLN A 115 5.58 -5.69 -14.28
C GLN A 115 6.78 -6.60 -14.58
N GLU A 116 7.05 -6.83 -15.87
CA GLU A 116 8.17 -7.65 -16.30
C GLU A 116 9.50 -7.11 -15.79
N GLY A 117 10.37 -7.99 -15.28
CA GLY A 117 11.67 -7.65 -14.72
C GLY A 117 11.66 -7.33 -13.22
N TYR A 118 10.51 -7.18 -12.59
CA TYR A 118 10.39 -6.95 -11.14
C TYR A 118 10.06 -8.23 -10.38
N ASP A 119 10.39 -8.24 -9.08
CA ASP A 119 10.14 -9.39 -8.19
C ASP A 119 8.64 -9.50 -7.88
N ASP A 120 8.02 -10.60 -8.30
CA ASP A 120 6.59 -10.86 -8.18
C ASP A 120 6.11 -11.21 -6.74
N ARG A 121 7.06 -11.37 -5.81
CA ARG A 121 6.80 -11.60 -4.38
C ARG A 121 7.07 -10.37 -3.52
N ASN A 122 7.56 -9.31 -4.15
CA ASN A 122 7.87 -8.03 -3.53
C ASN A 122 7.30 -6.89 -4.38
N TRP A 123 5.97 -6.82 -4.44
CA TRP A 123 5.21 -5.83 -5.19
C TRP A 123 4.06 -5.34 -4.30
N ARG A 124 4.32 -4.29 -3.49
CA ARG A 124 3.41 -3.97 -2.39
C ARG A 124 3.45 -2.55 -1.89
N ASP A 125 2.51 -2.27 -0.99
CA ASP A 125 2.40 -1.07 -0.18
C ASP A 125 2.20 0.18 -1.05
N PRO A 126 1.11 0.23 -1.88
CA PRO A 126 0.85 1.37 -2.73
C PRO A 126 0.53 2.61 -1.90
N PHE A 127 1.07 3.74 -2.32
CA PHE A 127 0.72 5.06 -1.85
C PHE A 127 0.24 5.91 -3.03
N VAL A 128 -0.90 6.58 -2.88
CA VAL A 128 -1.51 7.39 -3.94
C VAL A 128 -1.63 8.83 -3.48
N LEU A 129 -1.28 9.75 -4.35
CA LEU A 129 -1.51 11.18 -4.18
C LEU A 129 -1.98 11.81 -5.50
N TRP A 130 -2.60 12.96 -5.38
CA TRP A 130 -2.89 13.83 -6.52
C TRP A 130 -1.65 14.67 -6.85
N ASP A 131 -1.18 14.58 -8.07
CA ASP A 131 -0.10 15.43 -8.62
C ASP A 131 -0.73 16.66 -9.27
N GLU A 132 -0.68 17.80 -8.57
CA GLU A 132 -1.27 19.06 -9.03
C GLU A 132 -0.59 19.60 -10.29
N GLU A 133 0.71 19.33 -10.47
CA GLU A 133 1.48 19.85 -11.62
C GLU A 133 1.09 19.14 -12.92
N ASN A 134 0.86 17.83 -12.86
CA ASN A 134 0.49 17.00 -14.00
C ASN A 134 -1.02 16.72 -14.11
N GLU A 135 -1.80 17.19 -13.14
CA GLU A 135 -3.25 16.96 -13.04
C GLU A 135 -3.61 15.48 -13.17
N GLU A 136 -2.93 14.63 -12.40
CA GLU A 136 -3.12 13.17 -12.41
C GLU A 136 -2.89 12.56 -11.04
N TYR A 137 -3.42 11.36 -10.82
CA TYR A 137 -3.07 10.55 -9.67
C TYR A 137 -1.73 9.88 -9.92
N MET A 138 -0.85 9.98 -8.95
CA MET A 138 0.43 9.30 -8.90
C MET A 138 0.36 8.19 -7.85
N LEU A 139 0.66 6.97 -8.25
CA LEU A 139 0.83 5.83 -7.36
C LEU A 139 2.30 5.43 -7.33
N ILE A 140 2.85 5.30 -6.13
CA ILE A 140 4.17 4.72 -5.90
C ILE A 140 4.03 3.45 -5.07
N LEU A 141 4.89 2.47 -5.31
CA LEU A 141 4.96 1.25 -4.52
C LEU A 141 6.38 0.73 -4.39
N GLY A 142 6.60 -0.07 -3.35
CA GLY A 142 7.87 -0.73 -3.11
C GLY A 142 8.02 -2.02 -3.90
N THR A 143 9.18 -2.19 -4.55
CA THR A 143 9.56 -3.43 -5.23
C THR A 143 11.07 -3.58 -5.29
N ARG A 144 11.53 -4.61 -5.99
CA ARG A 144 12.94 -4.87 -6.27
C ARG A 144 13.11 -5.60 -7.58
N VAL A 145 14.36 -5.66 -8.07
CA VAL A 145 14.74 -6.52 -9.21
C VAL A 145 15.55 -7.71 -8.71
N GLY A 146 15.16 -8.89 -9.20
CA GLY A 146 15.79 -10.16 -8.82
C GLY A 146 15.46 -10.57 -7.38
N GLU A 147 15.82 -11.81 -7.06
CA GLU A 147 15.46 -12.46 -5.79
C GLU A 147 16.58 -12.41 -4.73
N ASP A 148 17.81 -12.06 -5.12
CA ASP A 148 18.96 -12.06 -4.21
C ASP A 148 18.87 -10.88 -3.23
N LYS A 149 18.46 -11.18 -1.99
CA LYS A 149 18.31 -10.20 -0.91
C LYS A 149 19.62 -9.55 -0.46
N ARG A 150 20.77 -10.03 -0.92
CA ARG A 150 22.06 -9.38 -0.65
C ARG A 150 22.35 -8.21 -1.58
N LEU A 151 21.61 -8.11 -2.67
CA LEU A 151 21.74 -7.03 -3.64
C LEU A 151 20.84 -5.86 -3.26
N MET A 152 21.37 -4.64 -3.37
CA MET A 152 20.67 -3.39 -3.11
C MET A 152 19.83 -2.98 -4.33
N THR A 153 18.86 -3.83 -4.70
CA THR A 153 18.02 -3.68 -5.89
C THR A 153 16.62 -3.17 -5.60
N GLY A 154 16.37 -2.78 -4.35
CA GLY A 154 15.11 -2.15 -3.94
C GLY A 154 14.88 -0.82 -4.66
N ARG A 155 13.64 -0.60 -5.06
CA ARG A 155 13.21 0.61 -5.78
C ARG A 155 11.75 0.93 -5.52
N LEU A 156 11.41 2.18 -5.75
CA LEU A 156 10.04 2.62 -5.88
C LEU A 156 9.72 2.76 -7.36
N VAL A 157 8.61 2.19 -7.78
CA VAL A 157 8.08 2.37 -9.14
C VAL A 157 6.86 3.27 -9.12
N LYS A 158 6.54 3.86 -10.28
CA LYS A 158 5.45 4.81 -10.43
C LYS A 158 4.45 4.31 -11.46
N PHE A 159 3.16 4.52 -11.14
CA PHE A 159 2.06 4.52 -12.09
C PHE A 159 1.37 5.88 -12.07
N THR A 160 0.68 6.22 -13.15
CA THR A 160 -0.17 7.41 -13.24
C THR A 160 -1.55 7.04 -13.72
N SER A 161 -2.56 7.83 -13.32
CA SER A 161 -3.95 7.65 -13.72
C SER A 161 -4.70 8.99 -13.74
N LYS A 162 -5.64 9.14 -14.67
CA LYS A 162 -6.57 10.27 -14.70
C LYS A 162 -7.92 9.98 -14.03
N ASP A 163 -8.25 8.70 -13.85
CA ASP A 163 -9.59 8.24 -13.49
C ASP A 163 -9.62 7.23 -12.32
N LEU A 164 -8.46 6.77 -11.83
CA LEU A 164 -8.26 5.71 -10.82
C LEU A 164 -8.61 4.29 -11.29
N ASP A 165 -9.15 4.14 -12.48
CA ASP A 165 -9.53 2.85 -13.07
C ASP A 165 -8.42 2.35 -14.02
N THR A 166 -7.84 3.26 -14.79
CA THR A 166 -6.78 2.95 -15.75
C THR A 166 -5.45 3.50 -15.25
N TRP A 167 -4.48 2.61 -15.03
CA TRP A 167 -3.16 2.95 -14.55
C TRP A 167 -2.08 2.67 -15.59
N GLU A 168 -1.26 3.67 -15.87
CA GLU A 168 -0.12 3.56 -16.78
C GLU A 168 1.18 3.41 -16.00
N PHE A 169 1.93 2.34 -16.29
CA PHE A 169 3.23 2.09 -15.67
C PHE A 169 4.30 3.03 -16.23
N GLN A 170 4.98 3.77 -15.34
CA GLN A 170 6.01 4.75 -15.69
C GLN A 170 7.44 4.28 -15.41
N GLY A 171 7.61 3.05 -14.89
CA GLY A 171 8.93 2.51 -14.56
C GLY A 171 9.45 2.88 -13.17
N ASP A 172 10.78 2.84 -13.02
CA ASP A 172 11.45 3.23 -11.77
C ASP A 172 11.27 4.73 -11.51
N TRP A 173 10.64 5.07 -10.39
CA TRP A 173 10.57 6.45 -9.91
C TRP A 173 11.79 6.81 -9.07
N TRP A 174 12.24 5.90 -8.21
CA TRP A 174 13.45 6.09 -7.41
C TRP A 174 14.20 4.78 -7.19
N ASN A 175 15.46 4.75 -7.63
CA ASN A 175 16.34 3.60 -7.57
C ASN A 175 17.75 4.03 -7.11
N PRO A 176 17.97 4.23 -5.80
CA PRO A 176 19.23 4.76 -5.29
C PRO A 176 20.37 3.73 -5.21
N GLY A 177 20.08 2.44 -5.36
CA GLY A 177 21.08 1.36 -5.17
C GLY A 177 21.55 1.21 -3.71
N LEU A 178 20.74 1.64 -2.73
CA LEU A 178 21.12 1.70 -1.32
C LEU A 178 20.37 0.71 -0.44
N TYR A 179 19.27 0.13 -0.94
CA TYR A 179 18.36 -0.68 -0.15
C TYR A 179 17.98 -1.98 -0.86
N THR A 180 17.73 -3.03 -0.09
CA THR A 180 17.27 -4.31 -0.63
C THR A 180 15.80 -4.27 -1.03
N MET A 181 15.01 -3.49 -0.32
CA MET A 181 13.57 -3.33 -0.53
C MET A 181 13.09 -2.03 0.12
N PHE A 182 12.01 -1.48 -0.39
CA PHE A 182 11.22 -0.42 0.23
C PHE A 182 9.87 -0.97 0.66
N GLU A 183 9.41 -0.59 1.83
CA GLU A 183 8.07 -0.90 2.33
C GLU A 183 7.38 0.35 2.81
N MET A 184 6.06 0.38 2.65
CA MET A 184 5.17 1.42 3.17
C MET A 184 5.66 2.85 2.85
N PRO A 185 5.88 3.19 1.56
CA PRO A 185 6.28 4.54 1.21
C PRO A 185 5.12 5.50 1.44
N ASP A 186 5.39 6.59 2.17
CA ASP A 186 4.49 7.73 2.32
C ASP A 186 5.16 8.97 1.73
N LEU A 187 4.47 9.65 0.82
CA LEU A 187 4.97 10.86 0.17
C LEU A 187 4.04 12.04 0.45
N PHE A 188 4.51 13.04 1.16
CA PHE A 188 3.71 14.19 1.56
C PHE A 188 4.50 15.49 1.58
N LYS A 189 3.81 16.62 1.46
CA LYS A 189 4.38 17.94 1.54
C LYS A 189 4.14 18.55 2.92
N MET A 190 5.19 19.13 3.49
CA MET A 190 5.11 19.89 4.72
C MET A 190 5.93 21.19 4.57
N GLY A 191 5.25 22.33 4.58
CA GLY A 191 5.85 23.61 4.18
C GLY A 191 6.33 23.56 2.71
N ASP A 192 7.57 23.95 2.48
CA ASP A 192 8.19 23.98 1.15
C ASP A 192 8.88 22.68 0.74
N TRP A 193 8.76 21.64 1.56
CA TRP A 193 9.50 20.40 1.37
C TRP A 193 8.57 19.22 1.18
N TRP A 194 8.93 18.35 0.25
CA TRP A 194 8.41 16.99 0.13
C TRP A 194 9.19 16.04 1.00
N TYR A 195 8.48 15.15 1.66
CA TYR A 195 9.04 14.09 2.50
C TYR A 195 8.60 12.74 1.95
N LEU A 196 9.56 11.88 1.66
CA LEU A 196 9.35 10.48 1.41
C LEU A 196 9.77 9.70 2.66
N VAL A 197 8.82 9.08 3.34
CA VAL A 197 9.07 8.20 4.50
C VAL A 197 8.86 6.78 4.07
N PHE A 198 9.70 5.86 4.48
CA PHE A 198 9.62 4.46 4.12
C PHE A 198 10.34 3.58 5.14
N SER A 199 9.99 2.29 5.18
CA SER A 199 10.74 1.26 5.87
C SER A 199 11.70 0.54 4.92
N GLU A 200 12.86 0.14 5.43
CA GLU A 200 13.86 -0.66 4.72
C GLU A 200 14.53 -1.65 5.68
N TYR A 201 15.08 -2.73 5.17
CA TYR A 201 15.67 -3.78 5.98
C TYR A 201 17.00 -4.34 5.43
N SER A 202 17.78 -3.50 4.76
CA SER A 202 19.10 -3.87 4.22
C SER A 202 20.11 -4.18 5.32
N ASP A 203 20.02 -3.42 6.43
CA ASP A 203 20.85 -3.58 7.62
C ASP A 203 19.98 -3.45 8.87
N GLY A 204 19.11 -4.45 9.10
CA GLY A 204 18.05 -4.41 10.08
C GLY A 204 16.87 -3.53 9.63
N ASN A 205 15.76 -3.66 10.33
CA ASN A 205 14.54 -2.90 10.01
C ASN A 205 14.69 -1.46 10.47
N LYS A 206 14.57 -0.51 9.54
CA LYS A 206 14.72 0.93 9.81
C LYS A 206 13.67 1.73 9.08
N THR A 207 13.12 2.74 9.74
CA THR A 207 12.37 3.80 9.08
C THR A 207 13.34 4.88 8.63
N ARG A 208 13.22 5.28 7.38
CA ARG A 208 14.02 6.33 6.75
C ARG A 208 13.12 7.43 6.23
N TYR A 209 13.70 8.59 6.02
CA TYR A 209 13.06 9.63 5.22
C TYR A 209 14.05 10.29 4.26
N ARG A 210 13.51 10.89 3.22
CA ARG A 210 14.20 11.76 2.28
C ARG A 210 13.40 13.04 2.11
N MET A 211 14.09 14.10 1.73
CA MET A 211 13.49 15.42 1.52
C MET A 211 13.90 15.94 0.15
N SER A 212 12.97 16.61 -0.52
CA SER A 212 13.21 17.33 -1.77
C SER A 212 12.32 18.57 -1.84
N ARG A 213 12.67 19.54 -2.69
CA ARG A 213 11.80 20.68 -3.01
C ARG A 213 10.83 20.39 -4.16
N SER A 214 11.03 19.30 -4.87
CA SER A 214 10.17 18.79 -5.94
C SER A 214 9.97 17.28 -5.78
N ILE A 215 8.90 16.76 -6.37
CA ILE A 215 8.62 15.31 -6.49
C ILE A 215 9.56 14.68 -7.53
#